data_a6fa6f173379b4cd1db4835ea0bf4dde
#
_entry.id   a6fa6f173379b4cd1db4835ea0bf4dde
#
_cell.length_a   1.000
_cell.length_b   1.000
_cell.length_c   1.000
_cell.angle_alpha   90.00
_cell.angle_beta   90.00
_cell.angle_gamma   90.00
#
_symmetry.space_group_name_H-M   'P 1'
#
loop_
_entity.id
_entity.type
_entity.pdbx_description
1 polymer ?
#
loop_
_entity_poly.entity_id
_entity_poly.type
_entity_poly.pdbx_seq_one_letter_code
_entity_poly.pdbx_strand_id
1 'polypeptide(L)'
;MTDTKPHDSDEIWDKLSAPTQLSWGTTDIRYPKLSIPDVKKSNRWQTKAWKGERVNAQAVLWTKVGLEDASITVSDLKSGSSIIPSSAITTNFVRYVMTDELNKDRKGGCGHRENKAEWDSSVVADVLDIVKIRDIKARTTQPIWMNIWVPQSAKAGKYKGTLTVTGKNASPMELQIEVDVLN
;
A
#
# COMPACT_ATOMS: atom_id res chain seq x y z
N MET A 1 -19.26 13.03 -9.97
CA MET A 1 -18.59 11.92 -10.69
C MET A 1 -18.79 10.66 -9.90
N THR A 2 -19.14 9.56 -10.55
CA THR A 2 -19.34 8.24 -9.93
C THR A 2 -18.26 7.31 -10.43
N ASP A 3 -17.72 6.46 -9.54
CA ASP A 3 -16.73 5.44 -9.95
C ASP A 3 -17.38 4.46 -10.92
N THR A 4 -16.78 4.30 -12.10
CA THR A 4 -17.26 3.40 -13.16
C THR A 4 -16.58 2.03 -13.14
N LYS A 5 -15.61 1.80 -12.21
CA LYS A 5 -14.97 0.50 -12.06
C LYS A 5 -15.90 -0.51 -11.41
N PRO A 6 -15.80 -1.79 -11.78
CA PRO A 6 -16.53 -2.86 -11.10
C PRO A 6 -16.15 -2.92 -9.62
N HIS A 7 -17.14 -3.20 -8.78
CA HIS A 7 -16.97 -3.43 -7.35
C HIS A 7 -17.30 -4.88 -7.02
N ASP A 8 -16.60 -5.44 -6.05
CA ASP A 8 -16.98 -6.76 -5.53
C ASP A 8 -18.27 -6.63 -4.72
N SER A 9 -19.16 -7.61 -4.88
CA SER A 9 -20.40 -7.66 -4.11
C SER A 9 -20.13 -7.95 -2.62
N ASP A 10 -21.08 -7.59 -1.78
CA ASP A 10 -21.02 -7.88 -0.35
C ASP A 10 -20.79 -9.36 -0.06
N GLU A 11 -21.43 -10.24 -0.85
CA GLU A 11 -21.27 -11.68 -0.73
C GLU A 11 -19.82 -12.16 -0.98
N ILE A 12 -19.09 -11.50 -1.88
CA ILE A 12 -17.68 -11.81 -2.14
C ILE A 12 -16.84 -11.40 -0.93
N TRP A 13 -17.07 -10.21 -0.37
CA TRP A 13 -16.41 -9.72 0.83
C TRP A 13 -16.67 -10.62 2.04
N ASP A 14 -17.91 -11.08 2.21
CA ASP A 14 -18.30 -11.92 3.35
C ASP A 14 -17.66 -13.32 3.35
N LYS A 15 -17.24 -13.81 2.19
CA LYS A 15 -16.47 -15.07 2.03
C LYS A 15 -15.01 -14.98 2.51
N LEU A 16 -14.50 -13.80 2.85
CA LEU A 16 -13.14 -13.67 3.38
C LEU A 16 -12.99 -14.48 4.68
N SER A 17 -11.94 -15.28 4.74
CA SER A 17 -11.63 -16.16 5.88
C SER A 17 -11.30 -15.40 7.17
N ALA A 18 -10.73 -14.19 7.03
CA ALA A 18 -10.41 -13.31 8.15
C ALA A 18 -11.07 -11.93 7.97
N PRO A 19 -11.47 -11.26 9.05
CA PRO A 19 -12.16 -9.97 8.98
C PRO A 19 -11.29 -8.88 8.35
N THR A 20 -10.00 -8.88 8.65
CA THR A 20 -9.00 -7.95 8.09
C THR A 20 -7.76 -8.76 7.71
N GLN A 21 -7.16 -8.41 6.59
CA GLN A 21 -5.99 -9.08 6.06
C GLN A 21 -4.96 -8.05 5.59
N LEU A 22 -3.70 -8.42 5.68
CA LEU A 22 -2.56 -7.61 5.26
C LEU A 22 -1.57 -8.50 4.49
N SER A 23 -1.04 -7.99 3.40
CA SER A 23 -0.04 -8.69 2.57
C SER A 23 0.89 -7.70 1.90
N TRP A 24 2.08 -8.13 1.55
CA TRP A 24 2.85 -7.44 0.53
C TRP A 24 2.17 -7.58 -0.83
N GLY A 25 2.13 -6.49 -1.57
CA GLY A 25 1.67 -6.40 -2.94
C GLY A 25 2.81 -5.99 -3.88
N THR A 26 2.47 -5.61 -5.10
CA THR A 26 3.41 -5.04 -6.07
C THR A 26 3.21 -3.53 -6.20
N THR A 27 4.28 -2.80 -6.45
CA THR A 27 4.27 -1.35 -6.68
C THR A 27 3.65 -0.96 -8.02
N ASP A 28 3.47 -1.91 -8.93
CA ASP A 28 2.97 -1.68 -10.29
C ASP A 28 1.44 -1.65 -10.38
N ILE A 29 0.75 -2.01 -9.28
CA ILE A 29 -0.71 -2.09 -9.27
C ILE A 29 -1.30 -0.99 -8.38
N ARG A 30 -2.24 -0.24 -8.94
CA ARG A 30 -3.15 0.64 -8.21
C ARG A 30 -4.37 -0.18 -7.78
N TYR A 31 -4.34 -0.74 -6.58
CA TYR A 31 -5.38 -1.63 -6.08
C TYR A 31 -6.73 -0.90 -5.97
N PRO A 32 -7.82 -1.43 -6.56
CA PRO A 32 -9.13 -0.81 -6.49
C PRO A 32 -9.65 -0.75 -5.05
N LYS A 33 -10.37 0.34 -4.72
CA LYS A 33 -10.84 0.59 -3.35
C LYS A 33 -11.89 -0.41 -2.88
N LEU A 34 -12.84 -0.75 -3.74
CA LEU A 34 -14.03 -1.52 -3.41
C LEU A 34 -13.97 -2.96 -3.92
N SER A 35 -12.76 -3.46 -4.14
CA SER A 35 -12.53 -4.85 -4.57
C SER A 35 -11.47 -5.50 -3.68
N ILE A 36 -11.63 -6.79 -3.47
CA ILE A 36 -10.60 -7.61 -2.82
C ILE A 36 -9.36 -7.61 -3.71
N PRO A 37 -8.17 -7.32 -3.18
CA PRO A 37 -6.98 -7.23 -4.01
C PRO A 37 -6.59 -8.61 -4.55
N ASP A 38 -6.32 -8.69 -5.85
CA ASP A 38 -5.70 -9.85 -6.45
C ASP A 38 -4.19 -9.83 -6.12
N VAL A 39 -3.83 -10.44 -5.00
CA VAL A 39 -2.46 -10.54 -4.52
C VAL A 39 -2.10 -11.98 -4.15
N LYS A 40 -0.94 -12.43 -4.57
CA LYS A 40 -0.33 -13.62 -3.98
C LYS A 40 0.09 -13.27 -2.56
N LYS A 41 -0.67 -13.75 -1.58
CA LYS A 41 -0.42 -13.43 -0.15
C LYS A 41 1.03 -13.74 0.23
N SER A 42 1.69 -12.73 0.77
CA SER A 42 3.06 -12.83 1.29
C SER A 42 3.20 -11.96 2.54
N ASN A 43 3.73 -12.55 3.59
CA ASN A 43 4.10 -11.82 4.80
C ASN A 43 5.55 -11.31 4.77
N ARG A 44 6.31 -11.61 3.70
CA ARG A 44 7.72 -11.22 3.55
C ARG A 44 7.93 -10.49 2.24
N TRP A 45 8.58 -9.35 2.34
CA TRP A 45 9.15 -8.61 1.21
C TRP A 45 10.66 -8.54 1.36
N GLN A 46 11.35 -8.73 0.25
CA GLN A 46 12.80 -8.67 0.19
C GLN A 46 13.27 -7.94 -1.05
N THR A 47 14.33 -7.17 -0.90
CA THR A 47 14.98 -6.46 -2.01
C THR A 47 16.48 -6.37 -1.80
N LYS A 48 17.20 -5.98 -2.86
CA LYS A 48 18.60 -5.56 -2.80
C LYS A 48 18.65 -4.04 -2.96
N ALA A 49 19.59 -3.41 -2.31
CA ALA A 49 19.78 -1.96 -2.40
C ALA A 49 21.26 -1.58 -2.29
N TRP A 50 21.63 -0.49 -2.94
CA TRP A 50 22.94 0.14 -2.76
C TRP A 50 22.89 1.13 -1.59
N LYS A 51 24.07 1.45 -1.04
CA LYS A 51 24.21 2.55 -0.07
C LYS A 51 23.78 3.87 -0.72
N GLY A 52 22.97 4.65 0.00
CA GLY A 52 22.39 5.91 -0.51
C GLY A 52 21.14 5.72 -1.39
N GLU A 53 20.75 4.49 -1.70
CA GLU A 53 19.58 4.22 -2.53
C GLU A 53 18.27 4.33 -1.73
N ARG A 54 17.20 4.66 -2.47
CA ARG A 54 15.82 4.57 -1.97
C ARG A 54 15.13 3.38 -2.62
N VAL A 55 14.58 2.50 -1.80
CA VAL A 55 13.78 1.36 -2.26
C VAL A 55 12.36 1.49 -1.74
N ASN A 56 11.42 1.05 -2.56
CA ASN A 56 9.99 1.17 -2.29
C ASN A 56 9.32 -0.19 -2.23
N ALA A 57 8.30 -0.30 -1.40
CA ALA A 57 7.39 -1.43 -1.36
C ALA A 57 5.95 -0.96 -1.16
N GLN A 58 5.01 -1.76 -1.58
CA GLN A 58 3.59 -1.55 -1.32
C GLN A 58 3.03 -2.72 -0.54
N ALA A 59 2.49 -2.45 0.64
CA ALA A 59 1.62 -3.37 1.35
C ALA A 59 0.16 -3.06 1.02
N VAL A 60 -0.69 -4.06 1.13
CA VAL A 60 -2.11 -3.93 0.87
C VAL A 60 -2.87 -4.48 2.06
N LEU A 61 -3.72 -3.67 2.64
CA LEU A 61 -4.67 -4.05 3.68
C LEU A 61 -6.06 -4.10 3.06
N TRP A 62 -6.85 -5.09 3.41
CA TRP A 62 -8.27 -5.14 3.04
C TRP A 62 -9.09 -5.70 4.18
N THR A 63 -10.31 -5.19 4.33
CA THR A 63 -11.15 -5.50 5.49
C THR A 63 -12.62 -5.59 5.12
N LYS A 64 -13.31 -6.63 5.60
CA LYS A 64 -14.76 -6.73 5.47
C LYS A 64 -15.53 -6.01 6.58
N VAL A 65 -14.87 -5.70 7.70
CA VAL A 65 -15.53 -5.12 8.88
C VAL A 65 -15.13 -3.68 9.18
N GLY A 66 -14.08 -3.17 8.52
CA GLY A 66 -13.47 -1.87 8.83
C GLY A 66 -12.36 -1.98 9.88
N LEU A 67 -11.57 -0.90 10.00
CA LEU A 67 -10.50 -0.80 10.98
C LEU A 67 -10.50 0.63 11.53
N GLU A 68 -10.70 0.76 12.84
CA GLU A 68 -10.75 2.04 13.53
C GLU A 68 -9.35 2.50 13.93
N ASP A 69 -9.06 3.79 13.77
CA ASP A 69 -7.78 4.42 14.09
C ASP A 69 -6.57 3.61 13.57
N ALA A 70 -6.68 3.16 12.32
CA ALA A 70 -5.58 2.44 11.69
C ALA A 70 -4.31 3.28 11.65
N SER A 71 -3.20 2.72 12.09
CA SER A 71 -1.88 3.35 12.04
C SER A 71 -0.80 2.36 11.61
N ILE A 72 0.32 2.90 11.11
CA ILE A 72 1.41 2.11 10.56
C ILE A 72 2.70 2.48 11.30
N THR A 73 3.42 1.48 11.76
CA THR A 73 4.74 1.63 12.35
C THR A 73 5.73 0.71 11.67
N VAL A 74 7.00 1.10 11.68
CA VAL A 74 8.10 0.25 11.17
C VAL A 74 9.19 0.22 12.22
N SER A 75 9.71 -0.97 12.49
CA SER A 75 10.86 -1.13 13.37
C SER A 75 12.14 -0.67 12.68
N ASP A 76 13.19 -0.44 13.46
CA ASP A 76 14.55 -0.41 12.92
C ASP A 76 14.82 -1.67 12.13
N LEU A 77 15.57 -1.55 11.02
CA LEU A 77 16.07 -2.73 10.31
C LEU A 77 17.46 -3.06 10.82
N LYS A 78 17.69 -4.31 11.23
CA LYS A 78 18.91 -4.74 11.89
C LYS A 78 19.66 -5.80 11.08
N SER A 79 20.99 -5.67 11.06
CA SER A 79 21.94 -6.66 10.52
C SER A 79 23.11 -6.80 11.49
N GLY A 80 23.05 -7.80 12.39
CA GLY A 80 23.97 -7.89 13.53
C GLY A 80 23.92 -6.64 14.40
N SER A 81 25.05 -5.95 14.56
CA SER A 81 25.14 -4.67 15.28
C SER A 81 24.82 -3.44 14.44
N SER A 82 24.61 -3.60 13.13
CA SER A 82 24.32 -2.50 12.21
C SER A 82 22.83 -2.25 12.12
N ILE A 83 22.43 -0.97 12.02
CA ILE A 83 21.03 -0.55 12.05
C ILE A 83 20.77 0.44 10.91
N ILE A 84 19.67 0.24 10.19
CA ILE A 84 18.99 1.29 9.42
C ILE A 84 17.83 1.76 10.32
N PRO A 85 17.86 2.99 10.84
CA PRO A 85 16.88 3.42 11.81
C PRO A 85 15.50 3.62 11.16
N SER A 86 14.45 3.42 11.93
CA SER A 86 13.06 3.63 11.49
C SER A 86 12.81 5.06 10.99
N SER A 87 13.59 6.03 11.44
CA SER A 87 13.55 7.41 10.93
C SER A 87 13.99 7.55 9.46
N ALA A 88 14.71 6.57 8.92
CA ALA A 88 15.05 6.48 7.50
C ALA A 88 13.95 5.82 6.65
N ILE A 89 12.83 5.44 7.28
CA ILE A 89 11.73 4.75 6.64
C ILE A 89 10.48 5.62 6.75
N THR A 90 9.81 5.82 5.63
CA THR A 90 8.52 6.52 5.62
C THR A 90 7.42 5.57 5.17
N THR A 91 6.26 5.65 5.83
CA THR A 91 5.06 4.93 5.45
C THR A 91 3.92 5.91 5.27
N ASN A 92 3.11 5.68 4.24
CA ASN A 92 1.95 6.49 3.93
C ASN A 92 0.79 5.59 3.52
N PHE A 93 -0.41 5.90 3.99
CA PHE A 93 -1.61 5.41 3.33
C PHE A 93 -1.67 6.00 1.92
N VAL A 94 -2.06 5.19 0.94
CA VAL A 94 -2.30 5.72 -0.41
C VAL A 94 -3.74 6.18 -0.49
N ARG A 95 -3.94 7.49 -0.71
CA ARG A 95 -5.26 8.08 -0.83
C ARG A 95 -5.86 7.80 -2.19
N TYR A 96 -7.13 7.47 -2.19
CA TYR A 96 -7.92 7.33 -3.40
C TYR A 96 -8.40 8.69 -3.88
N VAL A 97 -8.24 8.95 -5.15
CA VAL A 97 -8.68 10.16 -5.84
C VAL A 97 -9.53 9.79 -7.05
N MET A 98 -10.47 10.67 -7.39
CA MET A 98 -11.25 10.53 -8.61
C MET A 98 -10.42 11.02 -9.79
N THR A 99 -10.34 10.23 -10.84
CA THR A 99 -9.63 10.57 -12.07
C THR A 99 -10.48 10.25 -13.30
N ASP A 100 -10.15 10.87 -14.41
CA ASP A 100 -10.74 10.69 -15.73
C ASP A 100 -9.66 10.28 -16.75
N GLU A 101 -8.82 9.33 -16.38
CA GLU A 101 -7.62 8.92 -17.15
C GLU A 101 -7.92 8.55 -18.60
N LEU A 102 -9.07 7.93 -18.86
CA LEU A 102 -9.46 7.45 -20.17
C LEU A 102 -10.88 7.88 -20.56
N ASN A 103 -11.16 7.94 -21.85
CA ASN A 103 -12.51 7.98 -22.35
C ASN A 103 -13.22 6.63 -22.09
N LYS A 104 -14.57 6.62 -22.16
CA LYS A 104 -15.37 5.38 -21.99
C LYS A 104 -14.98 4.28 -22.98
N ASP A 105 -14.53 4.66 -24.16
CA ASP A 105 -13.99 3.74 -25.18
C ASP A 105 -12.54 3.32 -24.91
N ARG A 106 -11.94 3.78 -23.80
CA ARG A 106 -10.54 3.58 -23.41
C ARG A 106 -9.51 4.11 -24.40
N LYS A 107 -9.93 4.96 -25.32
CA LYS A 107 -9.07 5.69 -26.24
C LYS A 107 -8.91 7.12 -25.75
N GLY A 108 -7.74 7.64 -25.91
CA GLY A 108 -7.45 9.00 -25.49
C GLY A 108 -6.32 9.04 -24.46
N GLY A 109 -5.80 10.19 -24.28
CA GLY A 109 -4.69 10.49 -23.39
C GLY A 109 -4.90 11.81 -22.67
N CYS A 110 -3.85 12.35 -22.11
CA CYS A 110 -3.86 13.69 -21.52
C CYS A 110 -4.29 14.72 -22.59
N GLY A 111 -5.21 15.61 -22.23
CA GLY A 111 -5.63 16.70 -23.09
C GLY A 111 -7.07 17.13 -22.89
N HIS A 112 -7.45 18.16 -23.64
CA HIS A 112 -8.82 18.66 -23.64
C HIS A 112 -9.75 17.65 -24.31
N ARG A 113 -10.89 17.38 -23.67
CA ARG A 113 -11.96 16.53 -24.19
C ARG A 113 -13.23 17.38 -24.31
N GLU A 114 -13.80 17.40 -25.48
CA GLU A 114 -14.95 18.26 -25.76
C GLU A 114 -16.22 17.80 -25.02
N ASN A 115 -16.47 16.50 -25.01
CA ASN A 115 -17.69 15.94 -24.44
C ASN A 115 -17.45 15.28 -23.08
N LYS A 116 -17.84 15.99 -21.99
CA LYS A 116 -17.73 15.46 -20.62
C LYS A 116 -18.57 14.22 -20.34
N ALA A 117 -19.63 13.97 -21.11
CA ALA A 117 -20.47 12.79 -20.95
C ALA A 117 -19.78 11.49 -21.39
N GLU A 118 -18.73 11.61 -22.20
CA GLU A 118 -17.91 10.49 -22.68
C GLU A 118 -16.71 10.20 -21.78
N TRP A 119 -16.49 11.00 -20.74
CA TRP A 119 -15.40 10.81 -19.83
C TRP A 119 -15.63 9.59 -18.93
N ASP A 120 -14.59 8.78 -18.82
CA ASP A 120 -14.51 7.77 -17.78
C ASP A 120 -14.18 8.46 -16.44
N SER A 121 -14.72 7.94 -15.36
CA SER A 121 -14.35 8.39 -14.03
C SER A 121 -14.10 7.17 -13.16
N SER A 122 -12.93 7.13 -12.54
CA SER A 122 -12.55 6.02 -11.68
C SER A 122 -11.86 6.50 -10.42
N VAL A 123 -12.07 5.75 -9.35
CA VAL A 123 -11.40 5.98 -8.08
C VAL A 123 -10.11 5.16 -8.07
N VAL A 124 -8.98 5.85 -8.03
CA VAL A 124 -7.65 5.22 -8.08
C VAL A 124 -6.82 5.56 -6.85
N ALA A 125 -6.01 4.62 -6.40
CA ALA A 125 -5.00 4.82 -5.38
C ALA A 125 -3.81 5.56 -6.01
N ASP A 126 -3.60 6.83 -5.68
CA ASP A 126 -2.60 7.65 -6.39
C ASP A 126 -1.75 8.53 -5.47
N VAL A 127 -2.31 9.13 -4.42
CA VAL A 127 -1.65 10.14 -3.62
C VAL A 127 -1.14 9.57 -2.31
N LEU A 128 0.13 9.80 -1.98
CA LEU A 128 0.67 9.45 -0.66
C LEU A 128 0.10 10.42 0.39
N ASP A 129 -0.71 9.90 1.30
CA ASP A 129 -1.38 10.72 2.30
C ASP A 129 -0.43 11.09 3.43
N ILE A 130 -0.53 12.32 3.93
CA ILE A 130 0.21 12.79 5.10
C ILE A 130 -0.44 12.34 6.42
N VAL A 131 -1.70 11.89 6.37
CA VAL A 131 -2.45 11.42 7.54
C VAL A 131 -1.82 10.13 8.05
N LYS A 132 -1.54 10.07 9.36
CA LYS A 132 -0.87 8.92 10.01
C LYS A 132 -1.85 7.98 10.71
N ILE A 133 -3.03 8.46 11.05
CA ILE A 133 -4.09 7.67 11.69
C ILE A 133 -5.38 7.93 10.91
N ARG A 134 -6.07 6.87 10.54
CA ARG A 134 -7.34 6.98 9.81
C ARG A 134 -8.25 5.79 10.01
N ASP A 135 -9.54 6.01 9.86
CA ASP A 135 -10.49 4.92 9.75
C ASP A 135 -10.49 4.33 8.35
N ILE A 136 -10.48 3.02 8.27
CA ILE A 136 -10.64 2.26 7.04
C ILE A 136 -12.04 1.65 7.06
N LYS A 137 -12.85 1.99 6.08
CA LYS A 137 -14.25 1.54 6.01
C LYS A 137 -14.34 0.04 5.75
N ALA A 138 -15.45 -0.56 6.18
CA ALA A 138 -15.77 -1.94 5.83
C ALA A 138 -15.83 -2.12 4.30
N ARG A 139 -15.51 -3.33 3.84
CA ARG A 139 -15.49 -3.73 2.43
C ARG A 139 -14.65 -2.80 1.56
N THR A 140 -13.44 -2.45 2.07
CA THR A 140 -12.49 -1.66 1.32
C THR A 140 -11.08 -2.23 1.40
N THR A 141 -10.32 -1.91 0.34
CA THR A 141 -8.90 -2.14 0.22
C THR A 141 -8.16 -0.83 0.43
N GLN A 142 -7.05 -0.88 1.17
CA GLN A 142 -6.21 0.26 1.48
C GLN A 142 -4.75 -0.06 1.22
N PRO A 143 -4.16 0.44 0.14
CA PRO A 143 -2.73 0.34 -0.09
C PRO A 143 -1.94 1.21 0.88
N ILE A 144 -0.74 0.72 1.23
CA ILE A 144 0.23 1.35 2.12
C ILE A 144 1.55 1.40 1.37
N TRP A 145 2.08 2.59 1.16
CA TRP A 145 3.38 2.79 0.53
C TRP A 145 4.46 2.89 1.58
N MET A 146 5.55 2.16 1.38
CA MET A 146 6.75 2.24 2.21
C MET A 146 7.94 2.67 1.35
N ASN A 147 8.74 3.59 1.87
CA ASN A 147 9.97 4.05 1.25
C ASN A 147 11.10 3.95 2.27
N ILE A 148 12.16 3.25 1.94
CA ILE A 148 13.35 3.08 2.77
C ILE A 148 14.51 3.81 2.12
N TRP A 149 15.12 4.74 2.83
CA TRP A 149 16.37 5.34 2.43
C TRP A 149 17.52 4.58 3.11
N VAL A 150 18.29 3.85 2.32
CA VAL A 150 19.50 3.18 2.81
C VAL A 150 20.58 4.23 3.07
N PRO A 151 21.02 4.44 4.32
CA PRO A 151 22.05 5.45 4.60
C PRO A 151 23.35 5.15 3.85
N GLN A 152 24.06 6.19 3.39
CA GLN A 152 25.36 6.03 2.76
C GLN A 152 26.37 5.35 3.68
N SER A 153 26.21 5.52 5.00
CA SER A 153 27.05 4.92 6.04
C SER A 153 26.66 3.47 6.40
N ALA A 154 25.57 2.93 5.80
CA ALA A 154 25.14 1.56 6.08
C ALA A 154 26.24 0.58 5.70
N LYS A 155 26.46 -0.46 6.52
CA LYS A 155 27.33 -1.58 6.17
C LYS A 155 26.59 -2.53 5.23
N ALA A 156 27.34 -3.21 4.35
CA ALA A 156 26.77 -4.29 3.56
C ALA A 156 26.22 -5.40 4.45
N GLY A 157 25.10 -5.99 4.08
CA GLY A 157 24.46 -7.06 4.84
C GLY A 157 22.95 -7.09 4.73
N LYS A 158 22.35 -8.11 5.30
CA LYS A 158 20.90 -8.35 5.28
C LYS A 158 20.26 -7.71 6.51
N TYR A 159 19.55 -6.62 6.28
CA TYR A 159 18.82 -5.87 7.29
C TYR A 159 17.38 -6.37 7.36
N LYS A 160 16.92 -6.70 8.57
CA LYS A 160 15.57 -7.23 8.80
C LYS A 160 14.81 -6.37 9.80
N GLY A 161 13.52 -6.24 9.57
CA GLY A 161 12.58 -5.54 10.43
C GLY A 161 11.14 -5.87 10.08
N THR A 162 10.21 -5.12 10.65
CA THR A 162 8.79 -5.39 10.58
C THR A 162 8.00 -4.11 10.30
N LEU A 163 7.05 -4.20 9.39
CA LEU A 163 5.98 -3.22 9.26
C LEU A 163 4.77 -3.75 10.04
N THR A 164 4.23 -2.93 10.92
CA THR A 164 3.07 -3.28 11.75
C THR A 164 1.92 -2.33 11.47
N VAL A 165 0.75 -2.88 11.20
CA VAL A 165 -0.51 -2.14 11.13
C VAL A 165 -1.31 -2.44 12.38
N THR A 166 -1.78 -1.41 13.07
CA THR A 166 -2.63 -1.50 14.26
C THR A 166 -3.94 -0.79 14.04
N GLY A 167 -4.95 -1.15 14.81
CA GLY A 167 -6.24 -0.49 14.88
C GLY A 167 -6.92 -0.85 16.18
N LYS A 168 -7.87 -0.03 16.67
CA LYS A 168 -8.54 -0.25 17.96
C LYS A 168 -9.34 -1.56 18.02
N ASN A 169 -9.92 -1.96 16.90
CA ASN A 169 -10.84 -3.11 16.79
C ASN A 169 -10.19 -4.34 16.15
N ALA A 170 -8.86 -4.41 16.06
CA ALA A 170 -8.14 -5.56 15.52
C ALA A 170 -6.81 -5.78 16.23
N SER A 171 -6.37 -7.04 16.27
CA SER A 171 -5.01 -7.36 16.70
C SER A 171 -3.99 -6.79 15.73
N PRO A 172 -2.78 -6.41 16.18
CA PRO A 172 -1.71 -5.97 15.32
C PRO A 172 -1.40 -7.00 14.21
N MET A 173 -1.19 -6.51 12.99
CA MET A 173 -0.82 -7.32 11.84
C MET A 173 0.58 -6.94 11.39
N GLU A 174 1.43 -7.93 11.12
CA GLU A 174 2.84 -7.71 10.85
C GLU A 174 3.27 -8.29 9.50
N LEU A 175 4.15 -7.55 8.83
CA LEU A 175 4.83 -7.97 7.61
C LEU A 175 6.35 -7.84 7.78
N GLN A 176 7.07 -8.86 7.32
CA GLN A 176 8.53 -8.93 7.39
C GLN A 176 9.18 -8.12 6.26
N ILE A 177 10.22 -7.38 6.61
CA ILE A 177 11.04 -6.59 5.69
C ILE A 177 12.45 -7.18 5.68
N GLU A 178 13.04 -7.39 4.51
CA GLU A 178 14.46 -7.72 4.35
C GLU A 178 15.06 -6.86 3.24
N VAL A 179 16.12 -6.12 3.57
CA VAL A 179 16.92 -5.33 2.61
C VAL A 179 18.35 -5.86 2.62
N ASP A 180 18.81 -6.40 1.50
CA ASP A 180 20.18 -6.84 1.31
C ASP A 180 21.01 -5.66 0.76
N VAL A 181 21.74 -5.00 1.65
CA VAL A 181 22.56 -3.83 1.30
C VAL A 181 23.85 -4.31 0.68
N LEU A 182 24.10 -3.88 -0.54
CA LEU A 182 25.28 -4.21 -1.33
C LEU A 182 26.41 -3.20 -1.05
N ASN A 183 27.65 -3.62 -1.32
CA ASN A 183 28.84 -2.76 -1.19
C ASN A 183 28.93 -1.77 -2.35
#